data_30786f34b0b559bd6a21e8ec410a956a
#
_entry.id   30786f34b0b559bd6a21e8ec410a956a
#
_cell.length_a   1.000
_cell.length_b   1.000
_cell.length_c   1.000
_cell.angle_alpha   90.00
_cell.angle_beta   90.00
_cell.angle_gamma   90.00
#
_symmetry.space_group_name_H-M   'P 1'
#
loop_
_entity.id
_entity.type
_entity.pdbx_description
1 polymer ?
#
loop_
_entity_poly.entity_id
_entity_poly.type
_entity_poly.pdbx_seq_one_letter_code
_entity_poly.pdbx_strand_id
1 'polypeptide(L)'
;YKTVGFMNCDSSFYKSLLNSNYEKKYFDDETINFLQNSYYSEYLNLMFTDKSSSVEIFSKKVNYQIGIEKRENDVILSCVDLYIFNNSNNNTKTSIFSITYKPTDFSLHEISNISNDLKNHNCEISYNSKKLLLIEFISQHLFFGKKISGINTSLAQYSGSKFKNYLVLDFDDISIDRNQLLYELGTSSKLGTIKNSTIHAPSDSYVNYILENKISCFKNYECLTLLNSFTVIGSNNYDENHVHTHTTWNDIYFSIYIFNLYVKSSLQVILNDFTSDAMVKRKEFQDFYNKYYFRKISYNFLPNEFFKRIANSLEIEEDLKFIENKLETLALQINEKQQKQQEFLLLCISVIALLETPLHIDGIREIIGIRNMVIYNSLVYPILVLTLVIILMYRYRRK
;
A
#
# COMPACT_ATOMS: atom_id res chain seq x y z
N TYR A 1 7.02 -18.57 11.48
CA TYR A 1 6.19 -18.26 10.32
C TYR A 1 5.10 -17.28 10.67
N LYS A 2 4.91 -16.26 9.84
CA LYS A 2 3.84 -15.28 10.02
C LYS A 2 3.02 -15.16 8.74
N THR A 3 1.70 -15.08 8.89
CA THR A 3 0.81 -14.56 7.84
C THR A 3 0.49 -13.12 8.12
N VAL A 4 0.44 -12.30 7.08
CA VAL A 4 0.18 -10.86 7.17
C VAL A 4 -1.03 -10.52 6.33
N GLY A 5 -1.96 -9.78 6.92
CA GLY A 5 -3.18 -9.35 6.26
C GLY A 5 -3.48 -7.87 6.52
N PHE A 6 -4.50 -7.37 5.84
CA PHE A 6 -4.90 -5.96 5.87
C PHE A 6 -6.32 -5.82 6.41
N MET A 7 -6.55 -4.75 7.15
CA MET A 7 -7.89 -4.41 7.62
C MET A 7 -8.04 -2.90 7.83
N ASN A 8 -9.28 -2.42 7.83
CA ASN A 8 -9.60 -1.04 8.18
C ASN A 8 -9.91 -0.96 9.68
N CYS A 9 -9.21 -0.09 10.39
CA CYS A 9 -9.46 0.22 11.79
C CYS A 9 -10.30 1.50 11.87
N ASP A 10 -11.61 1.36 12.09
CA ASP A 10 -12.47 2.48 12.41
C ASP A 10 -12.49 2.78 13.92
N SER A 11 -13.11 3.91 14.30
CA SER A 11 -13.15 4.35 15.69
C SER A 11 -13.85 3.35 16.63
N SER A 12 -14.82 2.56 16.14
CA SER A 12 -15.53 1.56 16.93
C SER A 12 -14.64 0.37 17.22
N PHE A 13 -13.92 -0.12 16.21
CA PHE A 13 -12.96 -1.21 16.37
C PHE A 13 -11.78 -0.79 17.27
N TYR A 14 -11.26 0.43 17.10
CA TYR A 14 -10.18 0.96 17.95
C TYR A 14 -10.59 1.00 19.43
N LYS A 15 -11.82 1.43 19.74
CA LYS A 15 -12.34 1.38 21.11
C LYS A 15 -12.47 -0.05 21.65
N SER A 16 -12.92 -0.98 20.80
CA SER A 16 -13.00 -2.40 21.18
C SER A 16 -11.61 -2.98 21.45
N LEU A 17 -10.60 -2.58 20.68
CA LEU A 17 -9.22 -2.98 20.87
C LEU A 17 -8.66 -2.51 22.22
N LEU A 18 -8.87 -1.23 22.57
CA LEU A 18 -8.44 -0.67 23.86
C LEU A 18 -9.10 -1.34 25.08
N ASN A 19 -10.33 -1.84 24.92
CA ASN A 19 -11.08 -2.53 25.98
C ASN A 19 -10.88 -4.05 25.99
N SER A 20 -9.93 -4.55 25.20
CA SER A 20 -9.68 -5.98 25.03
C SER A 20 -8.36 -6.41 25.67
N ASN A 21 -8.01 -7.68 25.49
CA ASN A 21 -6.74 -8.24 25.93
C ASN A 21 -5.57 -7.97 24.95
N TYR A 22 -5.70 -6.98 24.08
CA TYR A 22 -4.59 -6.50 23.28
C TYR A 22 -3.80 -5.48 24.08
N GLU A 23 -2.50 -5.68 24.16
CA GLU A 23 -1.58 -4.78 24.86
C GLU A 23 -0.83 -3.93 23.83
N LYS A 24 -0.65 -2.64 24.11
CA LYS A 24 0.17 -1.78 23.28
C LYS A 24 1.63 -2.20 23.47
N LYS A 25 2.29 -2.55 22.37
CA LYS A 25 3.69 -2.96 22.36
C LYS A 25 4.59 -1.74 22.38
N TYR A 26 5.52 -1.71 23.31
CA TYR A 26 6.59 -0.72 23.41
C TYR A 26 7.92 -1.42 23.24
N PHE A 27 8.86 -0.73 22.65
CA PHE A 27 10.25 -1.14 22.62
C PHE A 27 10.96 -0.59 23.86
N ASP A 28 11.83 -1.38 24.46
CA ASP A 28 12.62 -0.95 25.60
C ASP A 28 13.67 0.09 25.23
N ASP A 29 14.17 0.81 26.22
CA ASP A 29 15.14 1.90 26.02
C ASP A 29 16.46 1.38 25.41
N GLU A 30 16.87 0.16 25.70
CA GLU A 30 18.06 -0.46 25.14
C GLU A 30 17.90 -0.67 23.63
N THR A 31 16.78 -1.26 23.22
CA THR A 31 16.42 -1.42 21.81
C THR A 31 16.32 -0.06 21.10
N ILE A 32 15.67 0.93 21.70
CA ILE A 32 15.55 2.26 21.12
C ILE A 32 16.94 2.92 20.96
N ASN A 33 17.81 2.85 21.95
CA ASN A 33 19.16 3.39 21.89
C ASN A 33 20.00 2.71 20.79
N PHE A 34 19.88 1.39 20.67
CA PHE A 34 20.51 0.65 19.56
C PHE A 34 20.00 1.12 18.20
N LEU A 35 18.69 1.28 18.06
CA LEU A 35 18.08 1.72 16.81
C LEU A 35 18.41 3.18 16.47
N GLN A 36 18.58 4.07 17.44
CA GLN A 36 18.97 5.46 17.23
C GLN A 36 20.34 5.60 16.56
N ASN A 37 21.25 4.67 16.85
CA ASN A 37 22.59 4.65 16.22
C ASN A 37 22.56 4.04 14.81
N SER A 38 21.48 3.37 14.44
CA SER A 38 21.38 2.60 13.20
C SER A 38 20.40 3.18 12.19
N TYR A 39 19.35 3.87 12.63
CA TYR A 39 18.24 4.32 11.79
C TYR A 39 18.09 5.85 11.80
N TYR A 40 17.59 6.41 10.70
CA TYR A 40 17.24 7.83 10.64
C TYR A 40 16.09 8.15 11.59
N SER A 41 16.14 9.33 12.19
CA SER A 41 15.20 9.76 13.24
C SER A 41 13.74 9.75 12.78
N GLU A 42 13.47 10.08 11.52
CA GLU A 42 12.12 10.11 10.96
C GLU A 42 11.51 8.71 10.93
N TYR A 43 12.24 7.73 10.42
CA TYR A 43 11.79 6.34 10.37
C TYR A 43 11.69 5.72 11.76
N LEU A 44 12.69 5.96 12.60
CA LEU A 44 12.69 5.49 13.99
C LEU A 44 11.48 6.05 14.76
N ASN A 45 11.23 7.34 14.67
CA ASN A 45 10.10 7.99 15.34
C ASN A 45 8.75 7.48 14.82
N LEU A 46 8.67 7.11 13.54
CA LEU A 46 7.46 6.57 12.95
C LEU A 46 7.17 5.15 13.45
N MET A 47 8.16 4.27 13.44
CA MET A 47 7.96 2.83 13.60
C MET A 47 8.16 2.32 15.05
N PHE A 48 9.00 2.98 15.85
CA PHE A 48 9.50 2.41 17.11
C PHE A 48 9.26 3.29 18.34
N THR A 49 8.79 4.52 18.21
CA THR A 49 8.52 5.40 19.35
C THR A 49 7.03 5.60 19.58
N ASP A 50 6.66 6.05 20.79
CA ASP A 50 5.27 6.35 21.15
C ASP A 50 4.95 7.85 20.97
N LYS A 51 5.21 8.40 19.78
CA LYS A 51 4.82 9.76 19.42
C LYS A 51 3.43 9.76 18.77
N SER A 52 2.72 10.87 18.85
CA SER A 52 1.35 11.01 18.29
C SER A 52 1.24 10.72 16.80
N SER A 53 2.36 10.80 16.06
CA SER A 53 2.45 10.50 14.63
C SER A 53 2.96 9.09 14.32
N SER A 54 3.32 8.31 15.35
CA SER A 54 3.91 6.98 15.21
C SER A 54 2.86 5.93 14.85
N VAL A 55 3.36 4.79 14.43
CA VAL A 55 2.57 3.56 14.26
C VAL A 55 2.26 2.98 15.63
N GLU A 56 1.00 2.72 15.92
CA GLU A 56 0.61 2.04 17.15
C GLU A 56 0.62 0.54 16.91
N ILE A 57 1.33 -0.19 17.75
CA ILE A 57 1.43 -1.65 17.66
C ILE A 57 0.70 -2.24 18.85
N PHE A 58 -0.31 -3.05 18.57
CA PHE A 58 -1.03 -3.82 19.58
C PHE A 58 -0.70 -5.29 19.42
N SER A 59 -0.37 -5.96 20.52
CA SER A 59 0.01 -7.37 20.54
C SER A 59 -0.88 -8.16 21.47
N LYS A 60 -1.22 -9.38 21.07
CA LYS A 60 -1.96 -10.34 21.90
C LYS A 60 -1.30 -11.70 21.80
N LYS A 61 -0.80 -12.20 22.93
CA LYS A 61 -0.37 -13.59 23.02
C LYS A 61 -1.60 -14.48 23.05
N VAL A 62 -1.60 -15.50 22.24
CA VAL A 62 -2.68 -16.48 22.12
C VAL A 62 -2.07 -17.88 22.11
N ASN A 63 -2.89 -18.88 22.36
CA ASN A 63 -2.49 -20.29 22.26
C ASN A 63 -3.65 -21.07 21.64
N TYR A 64 -3.93 -20.78 20.35
CA TYR A 64 -4.98 -21.45 19.61
C TYR A 64 -4.38 -22.59 18.79
N GLN A 65 -4.79 -23.81 19.10
CA GLN A 65 -4.45 -24.98 18.32
C GLN A 65 -5.49 -25.15 17.22
N ILE A 66 -5.04 -25.11 15.96
CA ILE A 66 -5.89 -25.24 14.78
C ILE A 66 -5.40 -26.42 13.94
N GLY A 67 -6.33 -27.28 13.55
CA GLY A 67 -6.08 -28.31 12.54
C GLY A 67 -6.26 -27.72 11.13
N ILE A 68 -5.37 -28.06 10.22
CA ILE A 68 -5.53 -27.74 8.81
C ILE A 68 -6.10 -28.96 8.10
N GLU A 69 -7.13 -28.77 7.28
CA GLU A 69 -7.74 -29.89 6.57
C GLU A 69 -6.71 -30.70 5.77
N LYS A 70 -6.76 -32.04 5.89
CA LYS A 70 -5.82 -32.97 5.25
C LYS A 70 -4.40 -32.95 5.81
N ARG A 71 -4.17 -32.41 7.02
CA ARG A 71 -2.92 -32.50 7.75
C ARG A 71 -3.11 -33.30 9.04
N GLU A 72 -2.07 -34.02 9.41
CA GLU A 72 -2.11 -34.83 10.64
C GLU A 72 -1.82 -34.00 11.88
N ASN A 73 -0.96 -32.98 11.74
CA ASN A 73 -0.50 -32.17 12.85
C ASN A 73 -1.21 -30.81 12.90
N ASP A 74 -1.59 -30.42 14.12
CA ASP A 74 -2.17 -29.11 14.39
C ASP A 74 -1.08 -28.02 14.46
N VAL A 75 -1.47 -26.82 14.10
CA VAL A 75 -0.60 -25.64 14.15
C VAL A 75 -1.01 -24.76 15.32
N ILE A 76 -0.04 -24.24 16.07
CA ILE A 76 -0.29 -23.36 17.22
C ILE A 76 -0.14 -21.91 16.77
N LEU A 77 -1.21 -21.12 16.89
CA LEU A 77 -1.12 -19.66 16.83
C LEU A 77 -0.59 -19.16 18.17
N SER A 78 0.48 -18.40 18.15
CA SER A 78 1.15 -17.95 19.38
C SER A 78 1.02 -16.46 19.66
N CYS A 79 0.91 -15.64 18.63
CA CYS A 79 0.82 -14.19 18.76
C CYS A 79 0.07 -13.57 17.62
N VAL A 80 -0.63 -12.48 17.90
CA VAL A 80 -1.28 -11.62 16.90
C VAL A 80 -0.79 -10.20 17.16
N ASP A 81 -0.16 -9.59 16.15
CA ASP A 81 0.24 -8.19 16.19
C ASP A 81 -0.62 -7.39 15.22
N LEU A 82 -1.00 -6.19 15.61
CA LEU A 82 -1.77 -5.25 14.81
C LEU A 82 -1.04 -3.92 14.75
N TYR A 83 -0.66 -3.50 13.54
CA TYR A 83 0.02 -2.25 13.23
C TYR A 83 -1.00 -1.25 12.71
N ILE A 84 -1.25 -0.17 13.44
CA ILE A 84 -2.21 0.87 13.11
C ILE A 84 -1.45 2.11 12.66
N PHE A 85 -1.58 2.45 11.37
CA PHE A 85 -0.95 3.62 10.79
C PHE A 85 -1.89 4.83 10.89
N ASN A 86 -1.45 5.87 11.58
CA ASN A 86 -2.21 7.10 11.75
C ASN A 86 -2.15 7.95 10.47
N ASN A 87 -3.16 7.84 9.61
CA ASN A 87 -3.33 8.74 8.49
C ASN A 87 -4.20 9.94 8.90
N SER A 88 -3.68 11.17 8.72
CA SER A 88 -4.28 12.40 9.24
C SER A 88 -5.63 12.77 8.61
N ASN A 89 -6.00 12.16 7.49
CA ASN A 89 -7.09 12.64 6.66
C ASN A 89 -8.37 11.79 6.65
N ASN A 90 -8.39 10.60 7.28
CA ASN A 90 -9.56 9.72 7.23
C ASN A 90 -9.95 9.19 8.62
N ASN A 91 -11.23 9.11 8.90
CA ASN A 91 -11.80 8.45 10.09
C ASN A 91 -11.51 6.94 10.14
N THR A 92 -10.98 6.36 9.08
CA THR A 92 -10.58 4.97 8.98
C THR A 92 -9.08 4.89 8.80
N LYS A 93 -8.40 4.20 9.74
CA LYS A 93 -6.96 3.97 9.68
C LYS A 93 -6.70 2.66 8.94
N THR A 94 -5.76 2.66 8.01
CA THR A 94 -5.25 1.41 7.43
C THR A 94 -4.44 0.68 8.48
N SER A 95 -4.74 -0.60 8.66
CA SER A 95 -4.07 -1.45 9.63
C SER A 95 -3.57 -2.72 8.97
N ILE A 96 -2.42 -3.17 9.43
CA ILE A 96 -1.83 -4.44 9.00
C ILE A 96 -1.75 -5.34 10.23
N PHE A 97 -2.24 -6.55 10.12
CA PHE A 97 -2.08 -7.54 11.17
C PHE A 97 -1.11 -8.63 10.76
N SER A 98 -0.44 -9.21 11.74
CA SER A 98 0.34 -10.43 11.57
C SER A 98 -0.08 -11.48 12.57
N ILE A 99 -0.10 -12.73 12.13
CA ILE A 99 -0.37 -13.90 12.96
C ILE A 99 0.87 -14.77 12.95
N THR A 100 1.43 -14.99 14.14
CA THR A 100 2.61 -15.82 14.31
C THR A 100 2.20 -17.26 14.63
N TYR A 101 2.69 -18.18 13.82
CA TYR A 101 2.52 -19.62 14.01
C TYR A 101 3.80 -20.24 14.51
N LYS A 102 3.67 -21.10 15.51
CA LYS A 102 4.78 -21.93 15.99
C LYS A 102 4.61 -23.33 15.40
N PRO A 103 5.52 -23.75 14.53
CA PRO A 103 5.64 -25.15 14.19
C PRO A 103 6.26 -25.87 15.40
N THR A 104 5.64 -26.94 15.85
CA THR A 104 6.20 -27.85 16.83
C THR A 104 6.56 -29.15 16.10
N ASP A 105 7.83 -29.49 16.07
CA ASP A 105 8.33 -30.76 15.53
C ASP A 105 7.97 -31.04 14.06
N PHE A 106 7.80 -30.00 13.25
CA PHE A 106 7.48 -30.15 11.83
C PHE A 106 8.72 -30.36 10.99
N SER A 107 8.64 -31.31 10.07
CA SER A 107 9.60 -31.44 8.98
C SER A 107 9.53 -30.21 8.04
N LEU A 108 10.59 -29.96 7.32
CA LEU A 108 10.64 -28.89 6.32
C LEU A 108 9.53 -29.03 5.25
N HIS A 109 9.17 -30.27 4.91
CA HIS A 109 8.07 -30.56 3.98
C HIS A 109 6.72 -30.15 4.54
N GLU A 110 6.46 -30.38 5.82
CA GLU A 110 5.24 -29.94 6.50
C GLU A 110 5.16 -28.43 6.61
N ILE A 111 6.27 -27.75 6.95
CA ILE A 111 6.34 -26.28 6.99
C ILE A 111 5.98 -25.68 5.63
N SER A 112 6.53 -26.23 4.54
CA SER A 112 6.22 -25.78 3.19
C SER A 112 4.73 -25.95 2.85
N ASN A 113 4.18 -27.11 3.19
CA ASN A 113 2.76 -27.40 2.98
C ASN A 113 1.85 -26.46 3.78
N ILE A 114 2.16 -26.24 5.07
CA ILE A 114 1.44 -25.33 5.96
C ILE A 114 1.49 -23.91 5.43
N SER A 115 2.67 -23.44 5.03
CA SER A 115 2.84 -22.11 4.43
C SER A 115 2.01 -21.94 3.14
N ASN A 116 1.95 -22.98 2.31
CA ASN A 116 1.12 -22.97 1.10
C ASN A 116 -0.40 -22.93 1.41
N ASP A 117 -0.83 -23.61 2.46
CA ASP A 117 -2.25 -23.68 2.83
C ASP A 117 -2.69 -22.39 3.55
N LEU A 118 -1.93 -21.93 4.57
CA LEU A 118 -2.26 -20.75 5.38
C LEU A 118 -2.16 -19.41 4.63
N LYS A 119 -1.53 -19.36 3.46
CA LYS A 119 -1.58 -18.15 2.64
C LYS A 119 -2.97 -17.86 2.07
N ASN A 120 -3.85 -18.85 1.99
CA ASN A 120 -5.17 -18.71 1.38
C ASN A 120 -6.22 -18.32 2.43
N HIS A 121 -7.01 -17.29 2.15
CA HIS A 121 -8.13 -16.88 3.01
C HIS A 121 -9.15 -18.00 3.23
N ASN A 122 -9.39 -18.81 2.21
CA ASN A 122 -10.37 -19.90 2.19
C ASN A 122 -9.76 -21.24 2.62
N CYS A 123 -8.60 -21.24 3.29
CA CYS A 123 -8.06 -22.45 3.89
C CYS A 123 -9.06 -22.97 4.94
N GLU A 124 -9.51 -24.22 4.79
CA GLU A 124 -10.37 -24.87 5.76
C GLU A 124 -9.54 -25.34 6.96
N ILE A 125 -9.96 -24.88 8.13
CA ILE A 125 -9.35 -25.22 9.42
C ILE A 125 -10.38 -25.83 10.36
N SER A 126 -9.92 -26.61 11.32
CA SER A 126 -10.71 -27.12 12.43
C SER A 126 -10.27 -26.44 13.73
N TYR A 127 -11.24 -25.90 14.46
CA TYR A 127 -11.04 -25.32 15.78
C TYR A 127 -12.18 -25.70 16.71
N ASN A 128 -11.87 -26.28 17.88
CA ASN A 128 -12.86 -26.78 18.84
C ASN A 128 -13.92 -27.68 18.16
N SER A 129 -13.46 -28.61 17.32
CA SER A 129 -14.32 -29.57 16.57
C SER A 129 -15.26 -28.92 15.53
N LYS A 130 -15.10 -27.62 15.25
CA LYS A 130 -15.85 -26.92 14.20
C LYS A 130 -14.95 -26.66 13.00
N LYS A 131 -15.49 -26.86 11.80
CA LYS A 131 -14.84 -26.48 10.55
C LYS A 131 -15.18 -25.03 10.23
N LEU A 132 -14.16 -24.22 9.92
CA LEU A 132 -14.26 -22.80 9.60
C LEU A 132 -13.26 -22.47 8.48
N LEU A 133 -13.52 -21.40 7.74
CA LEU A 133 -12.49 -20.80 6.89
C LEU A 133 -11.49 -20.02 7.74
N LEU A 134 -10.23 -20.03 7.37
CA LEU A 134 -9.19 -19.31 8.10
C LEU A 134 -9.53 -17.83 8.30
N ILE A 135 -10.05 -17.15 7.26
CA ILE A 135 -10.45 -15.74 7.36
C ILE A 135 -11.63 -15.53 8.34
N GLU A 136 -12.56 -16.47 8.42
CA GLU A 136 -13.68 -16.41 9.36
C GLU A 136 -13.19 -16.60 10.80
N PHE A 137 -12.32 -17.57 11.01
CA PHE A 137 -11.67 -17.79 12.30
C PHE A 137 -10.94 -16.54 12.78
N ILE A 138 -10.11 -15.94 11.93
CA ILE A 138 -9.37 -14.72 12.23
C ILE A 138 -10.33 -13.58 12.58
N SER A 139 -11.38 -13.37 11.79
CA SER A 139 -12.39 -12.36 12.04
C SER A 139 -13.08 -12.55 13.38
N GLN A 140 -13.58 -13.75 13.67
CA GLN A 140 -14.42 -14.04 14.84
C GLN A 140 -13.60 -14.12 16.14
N HIS A 141 -12.46 -14.79 16.13
CA HIS A 141 -11.70 -15.10 17.35
C HIS A 141 -10.57 -14.12 17.65
N LEU A 142 -10.05 -13.43 16.61
CA LEU A 142 -8.97 -12.47 16.81
C LEU A 142 -9.46 -11.02 16.74
N PHE A 143 -10.42 -10.69 15.87
CA PHE A 143 -10.81 -9.32 15.61
C PHE A 143 -12.29 -9.01 15.86
N PHE A 144 -12.89 -9.61 16.88
CA PHE A 144 -14.24 -9.27 17.39
C PHE A 144 -15.35 -9.30 16.32
N GLY A 145 -15.26 -10.18 15.32
CA GLY A 145 -16.21 -10.25 14.20
C GLY A 145 -16.00 -9.16 13.14
N LYS A 146 -14.95 -8.34 13.25
CA LYS A 146 -14.61 -7.34 12.24
C LYS A 146 -14.27 -8.02 10.91
N LYS A 147 -14.90 -7.58 9.84
CA LYS A 147 -14.57 -8.05 8.50
C LYS A 147 -13.12 -7.67 8.15
N ILE A 148 -12.32 -8.68 7.91
CA ILE A 148 -10.99 -8.53 7.36
C ILE A 148 -11.16 -8.23 5.88
N SER A 149 -10.28 -7.40 5.31
CA SER A 149 -10.33 -6.92 3.93
C SER A 149 -10.88 -7.99 2.99
N GLY A 150 -12.17 -7.99 2.77
CA GLY A 150 -12.86 -8.87 1.87
C GLY A 150 -13.61 -8.03 0.85
N ILE A 151 -13.64 -8.52 -0.29
CA ILE A 151 -14.44 -8.39 -1.52
C ILE A 151 -14.96 -6.97 -1.92
N ASN A 152 -15.05 -5.97 -1.03
CA ASN A 152 -15.65 -4.65 -1.35
C ASN A 152 -14.89 -3.42 -0.83
N THR A 153 -13.61 -3.53 -0.50
CA THR A 153 -12.78 -2.38 -0.10
C THR A 153 -11.61 -2.19 -1.05
N SER A 154 -11.11 -0.97 -1.18
CA SER A 154 -9.89 -0.68 -1.95
C SER A 154 -8.68 -1.53 -1.51
N LEU A 155 -8.61 -1.91 -0.24
CA LEU A 155 -7.60 -2.85 0.28
C LEU A 155 -7.78 -4.28 -0.23
N ALA A 156 -9.01 -4.72 -0.52
CA ALA A 156 -9.28 -6.05 -1.06
C ALA A 156 -8.66 -6.25 -2.44
N GLN A 157 -8.58 -5.21 -3.24
CA GLN A 157 -7.95 -5.28 -4.56
C GLN A 157 -6.45 -5.55 -4.46
N TYR A 158 -5.78 -5.04 -3.41
CA TYR A 158 -4.37 -5.31 -3.17
C TYR A 158 -4.13 -6.67 -2.52
N SER A 159 -4.89 -7.04 -1.49
CA SER A 159 -4.69 -8.30 -0.77
C SER A 159 -5.23 -9.53 -1.54
N GLY A 160 -6.22 -9.32 -2.40
CA GLY A 160 -6.91 -10.40 -3.09
C GLY A 160 -7.49 -11.43 -2.11
N SER A 161 -7.36 -12.72 -2.43
CA SER A 161 -7.79 -13.85 -1.60
C SER A 161 -6.64 -14.51 -0.83
N LYS A 162 -5.50 -13.81 -0.68
CA LYS A 162 -4.28 -14.38 -0.08
C LYS A 162 -3.69 -13.46 0.98
N PHE A 163 -3.20 -14.08 2.06
CA PHE A 163 -2.30 -13.41 2.99
C PHE A 163 -0.90 -13.29 2.41
N LYS A 164 -0.14 -12.33 2.90
CA LYS A 164 1.30 -12.23 2.65
C LYS A 164 2.03 -13.12 3.65
N ASN A 165 3.11 -13.74 3.23
CA ASN A 165 3.90 -14.63 4.06
C ASN A 165 5.20 -13.97 4.51
N TYR A 166 5.55 -14.18 5.77
CA TYR A 166 6.86 -13.86 6.31
C TYR A 166 7.41 -15.11 6.99
N LEU A 167 8.48 -15.65 6.44
CA LEU A 167 9.06 -16.91 6.88
C LEU A 167 10.54 -16.72 7.22
N VAL A 168 10.93 -17.13 8.40
CA VAL A 168 12.34 -17.20 8.83
C VAL A 168 12.60 -18.64 9.28
N LEU A 169 13.55 -19.30 8.65
CA LEU A 169 13.93 -20.68 8.94
C LEU A 169 15.45 -20.76 9.16
N ASP A 170 15.82 -21.39 10.27
CA ASP A 170 17.19 -21.80 10.54
C ASP A 170 17.28 -23.32 10.60
N PHE A 171 18.36 -23.87 10.06
CA PHE A 171 18.58 -25.32 10.07
C PHE A 171 20.08 -25.65 10.13
N ASP A 172 20.40 -26.81 10.71
CA ASP A 172 21.79 -27.24 10.96
C ASP A 172 22.44 -27.82 9.70
N ASP A 173 21.71 -28.60 8.93
CA ASP A 173 22.22 -29.25 7.70
C ASP A 173 21.14 -29.30 6.62
N ILE A 174 21.52 -29.02 5.37
CA ILE A 174 20.61 -29.08 4.25
C ILE A 174 21.17 -30.00 3.18
N SER A 175 20.49 -31.11 3.00
CA SER A 175 20.67 -31.98 1.82
C SER A 175 20.03 -31.39 0.55
N ILE A 176 19.22 -30.33 0.67
CA ILE A 176 18.48 -29.68 -0.43
C ILE A 176 19.27 -28.46 -0.92
N ASP A 177 19.29 -28.25 -2.23
CA ASP A 177 19.82 -27.03 -2.84
C ASP A 177 19.15 -25.79 -2.25
N ARG A 178 19.96 -24.87 -1.72
CA ARG A 178 19.47 -23.62 -1.10
C ARG A 178 18.66 -22.77 -2.07
N ASN A 179 19.05 -22.69 -3.32
CA ASN A 179 18.31 -21.92 -4.33
C ASN A 179 16.94 -22.55 -4.60
N GLN A 180 16.86 -23.86 -4.69
CA GLN A 180 15.60 -24.59 -4.81
C GLN A 180 14.72 -24.31 -3.59
N LEU A 181 15.27 -24.47 -2.37
CA LEU A 181 14.54 -24.26 -1.13
C LEU A 181 14.02 -22.82 -1.01
N LEU A 182 14.88 -21.84 -1.30
CA LEU A 182 14.53 -20.43 -1.24
C LEU A 182 13.44 -20.08 -2.24
N TYR A 183 13.49 -20.61 -3.46
CA TYR A 183 12.44 -20.44 -4.45
C TYR A 183 11.11 -21.05 -3.99
N GLU A 184 11.12 -22.32 -3.60
CA GLU A 184 9.89 -23.05 -3.24
C GLU A 184 9.20 -22.44 -2.00
N LEU A 185 9.97 -22.12 -0.97
CA LEU A 185 9.43 -21.43 0.22
C LEU A 185 9.05 -19.98 -0.08
N GLY A 186 9.86 -19.27 -0.86
CA GLY A 186 9.59 -17.88 -1.26
C GLY A 186 8.31 -17.73 -2.07
N THR A 187 8.06 -18.62 -3.00
CA THR A 187 6.80 -18.65 -3.77
C THR A 187 5.65 -19.31 -3.02
N SER A 188 5.92 -19.80 -1.79
CA SER A 188 4.99 -20.64 -1.02
C SER A 188 4.47 -21.82 -1.83
N SER A 189 5.35 -22.44 -2.62
CA SER A 189 5.12 -23.68 -3.34
C SER A 189 5.47 -24.86 -2.46
N LYS A 190 4.94 -26.03 -2.77
CA LYS A 190 5.31 -27.25 -2.05
C LYS A 190 6.75 -27.66 -2.40
N LEU A 191 7.47 -28.21 -1.42
CA LEU A 191 8.82 -28.73 -1.68
C LEU A 191 8.82 -29.81 -2.76
N GLY A 192 9.84 -29.77 -3.60
CA GLY A 192 9.97 -30.66 -4.74
C GLY A 192 9.22 -30.22 -6.00
N THR A 193 8.57 -29.05 -6.00
CA THR A 193 7.84 -28.53 -7.15
C THR A 193 8.75 -28.31 -8.37
N ILE A 194 9.99 -27.85 -8.16
CA ILE A 194 10.96 -27.63 -9.26
C ILE A 194 11.39 -28.97 -9.90
N LYS A 195 11.55 -30.02 -9.09
CA LYS A 195 12.01 -31.33 -9.55
C LYS A 195 10.91 -32.20 -10.14
N ASN A 196 9.67 -31.82 -9.98
CA ASN A 196 8.55 -32.57 -10.55
C ASN A 196 8.50 -32.38 -12.06
N SER A 197 8.56 -33.49 -12.80
CA SER A 197 8.41 -33.53 -14.26
C SER A 197 6.96 -33.29 -14.74
N THR A 198 6.15 -32.59 -13.96
CA THR A 198 4.76 -32.27 -14.33
C THR A 198 4.70 -31.07 -15.25
N ILE A 199 3.63 -30.97 -16.04
CA ILE A 199 3.35 -29.83 -16.96
C ILE A 199 3.34 -28.46 -16.22
N HIS A 200 3.17 -28.46 -14.90
CA HIS A 200 3.13 -27.26 -14.06
C HIS A 200 4.43 -26.93 -13.33
N ALA A 201 5.51 -27.68 -13.60
CA ALA A 201 6.81 -27.33 -13.05
C ALA A 201 7.31 -26.01 -13.67
N PRO A 202 7.87 -25.09 -12.86
CA PRO A 202 8.45 -23.85 -13.40
C PRO A 202 9.65 -24.17 -14.30
N SER A 203 9.87 -23.36 -15.34
CA SER A 203 11.08 -23.47 -16.16
C SER A 203 12.29 -22.92 -15.39
N ASP A 204 13.48 -23.44 -15.71
CA ASP A 204 14.73 -22.99 -15.08
C ASP A 204 14.95 -21.47 -15.29
N SER A 205 14.59 -20.93 -16.45
CA SER A 205 14.69 -19.50 -16.72
C SER A 205 13.79 -18.68 -15.81
N TYR A 206 12.57 -19.15 -15.50
CA TYR A 206 11.67 -18.49 -14.58
C TYR A 206 12.15 -18.59 -13.13
N VAL A 207 12.67 -19.75 -12.71
CA VAL A 207 13.29 -19.92 -11.39
C VAL A 207 14.44 -18.93 -11.20
N ASN A 208 15.33 -18.83 -12.17
CA ASN A 208 16.46 -17.90 -12.15
C ASN A 208 16.00 -16.44 -12.08
N TYR A 209 15.01 -16.05 -12.89
CA TYR A 209 14.41 -14.72 -12.84
C TYR A 209 13.86 -14.37 -11.45
N ILE A 210 13.15 -15.27 -10.81
CA ILE A 210 12.63 -15.05 -9.43
C ILE A 210 13.78 -14.91 -8.43
N LEU A 211 14.85 -15.73 -8.58
CA LEU A 211 16.01 -15.70 -7.71
C LEU A 211 16.90 -14.45 -7.90
N GLU A 212 16.72 -13.65 -8.95
CA GLU A 212 17.37 -12.33 -9.07
C GLU A 212 16.99 -11.37 -7.94
N ASN A 213 15.82 -11.57 -7.33
CA ASN A 213 15.39 -10.82 -6.15
C ASN A 213 16.01 -11.32 -4.82
N LYS A 214 16.90 -12.30 -4.90
CA LYS A 214 17.62 -12.84 -3.74
C LYS A 214 18.54 -11.80 -3.13
N ILE A 215 18.56 -11.74 -1.79
CA ILE A 215 19.50 -10.97 -1.00
C ILE A 215 20.46 -11.97 -0.34
N SER A 216 21.73 -11.91 -0.68
CA SER A 216 22.77 -12.78 -0.18
C SER A 216 23.98 -11.94 0.25
N CYS A 217 23.79 -11.11 1.30
CA CYS A 217 24.85 -10.24 1.82
C CYS A 217 25.87 -11.00 2.65
N PHE A 218 25.49 -12.11 3.28
CA PHE A 218 26.32 -12.94 4.14
C PHE A 218 26.19 -14.40 3.76
N LYS A 219 27.22 -15.19 4.08
CA LYS A 219 27.27 -16.62 3.72
C LYS A 219 26.30 -17.48 4.53
N ASN A 220 25.89 -17.01 5.69
CA ASN A 220 25.13 -17.75 6.67
C ASN A 220 23.61 -17.67 6.48
N TYR A 221 23.12 -16.69 5.70
CA TYR A 221 21.70 -16.62 5.37
C TYR A 221 21.47 -16.06 3.95
N GLU A 222 20.33 -16.40 3.41
CA GLU A 222 19.81 -15.88 2.15
C GLU A 222 18.34 -15.49 2.31
N CYS A 223 17.95 -14.38 1.67
CA CYS A 223 16.57 -13.91 1.71
C CYS A 223 16.02 -13.81 0.29
N LEU A 224 14.72 -14.04 0.15
CA LEU A 224 13.98 -13.78 -1.06
C LEU A 224 12.75 -12.95 -0.75
N THR A 225 12.60 -11.83 -1.45
CA THR A 225 11.43 -10.97 -1.34
C THR A 225 10.65 -10.98 -2.63
N LEU A 226 9.35 -11.21 -2.53
CA LEU A 226 8.41 -11.25 -3.65
C LEU A 226 7.16 -10.45 -3.29
N LEU A 227 6.29 -10.22 -4.25
CA LEU A 227 5.02 -9.48 -4.05
C LEU A 227 4.18 -10.00 -2.88
N ASN A 228 4.22 -11.30 -2.60
CA ASN A 228 3.38 -11.95 -1.59
C ASN A 228 4.15 -12.58 -0.43
N SER A 229 5.47 -12.46 -0.41
CA SER A 229 6.26 -13.13 0.60
C SER A 229 7.61 -12.46 0.86
N PHE A 230 8.09 -12.66 2.08
CA PHE A 230 9.47 -12.44 2.48
C PHE A 230 9.95 -13.71 3.18
N THR A 231 10.99 -14.33 2.64
CA THR A 231 11.51 -15.59 3.14
C THR A 231 12.99 -15.48 3.43
N VAL A 232 13.39 -15.94 4.60
CA VAL A 232 14.77 -16.01 5.07
C VAL A 232 15.11 -17.48 5.34
N ILE A 233 16.22 -17.94 4.81
CA ILE A 233 16.79 -19.22 5.14
C ILE A 233 18.20 -19.02 5.69
N GLY A 234 18.49 -19.60 6.83
CA GLY A 234 19.77 -19.50 7.52
C GLY A 234 20.35 -20.85 7.89
N SER A 235 21.61 -20.88 8.33
CA SER A 235 22.21 -22.06 8.92
C SER A 235 22.72 -21.76 10.33
N ASN A 236 22.51 -22.68 11.27
CA ASN A 236 22.83 -22.52 12.69
C ASN A 236 24.33 -22.54 13.01
N ASN A 237 25.21 -22.66 12.04
CA ASN A 237 26.65 -22.58 12.26
C ASN A 237 27.09 -21.13 12.57
N TYR A 238 26.52 -20.55 13.63
CA TYR A 238 26.82 -19.20 14.07
C TYR A 238 27.84 -19.18 15.18
N ASP A 239 28.89 -18.42 14.98
CA ASP A 239 29.61 -17.81 16.08
C ASP A 239 28.64 -16.92 16.88
N GLU A 240 28.61 -17.09 18.18
CA GLU A 240 27.73 -16.40 19.15
C GLU A 240 27.77 -14.85 19.05
N ASN A 241 28.73 -14.31 18.32
CA ASN A 241 28.97 -12.87 18.16
C ASN A 241 28.26 -12.22 16.93
N HIS A 242 27.60 -12.96 16.07
CA HIS A 242 26.88 -12.42 14.91
C HIS A 242 25.36 -12.60 15.05
N VAL A 243 24.89 -11.83 15.76
CA VAL A 243 23.61 -11.31 16.15
C VAL A 243 22.61 -11.16 15.01
N HIS A 244 22.09 -12.25 14.52
CA HIS A 244 20.72 -12.21 14.03
C HIS A 244 19.85 -12.95 15.03
N THR A 245 19.72 -12.34 16.22
CA THR A 245 18.80 -12.83 17.22
C THR A 245 17.41 -12.90 16.63
N HIS A 246 16.62 -13.82 17.14
CA HIS A 246 15.19 -13.95 16.84
C HIS A 246 14.48 -12.58 16.84
N THR A 247 14.88 -11.67 17.73
CA THR A 247 14.40 -10.30 17.83
C THR A 247 14.69 -9.46 16.56
N THR A 248 15.89 -9.55 15.99
CA THR A 248 16.24 -8.79 14.79
C THR A 248 15.34 -9.12 13.61
N TRP A 249 15.10 -10.41 13.35
CA TRP A 249 14.23 -10.83 12.25
C TRP A 249 12.74 -10.62 12.55
N ASN A 250 12.30 -10.90 13.76
CA ASN A 250 10.88 -10.86 14.09
C ASN A 250 10.34 -9.48 14.43
N ASP A 251 11.20 -8.54 14.83
CA ASP A 251 10.80 -7.19 15.20
C ASP A 251 11.37 -6.14 14.24
N ILE A 252 12.70 -6.07 14.08
CA ILE A 252 13.34 -4.98 13.34
C ILE A 252 13.15 -5.13 11.82
N TYR A 253 13.57 -6.25 11.23
CA TYR A 253 13.43 -6.45 9.79
C TYR A 253 11.98 -6.73 9.38
N PHE A 254 11.21 -7.34 10.28
CA PHE A 254 9.78 -7.48 10.07
C PHE A 254 9.08 -6.12 10.00
N SER A 255 9.48 -5.14 10.81
CA SER A 255 8.95 -3.79 10.75
C SER A 255 9.24 -3.10 9.41
N ILE A 256 10.39 -3.36 8.79
CA ILE A 256 10.70 -2.88 7.43
C ILE A 256 9.73 -3.48 6.41
N TYR A 257 9.44 -4.78 6.52
CA TYR A 257 8.47 -5.46 5.65
C TYR A 257 7.06 -4.89 5.82
N ILE A 258 6.58 -4.77 7.06
CA ILE A 258 5.27 -4.18 7.39
C ILE A 258 5.15 -2.76 6.87
N PHE A 259 6.19 -1.95 7.03
CA PHE A 259 6.21 -0.57 6.52
C PHE A 259 6.05 -0.50 5.00
N ASN A 260 6.82 -1.30 4.26
CA ASN A 260 6.71 -1.35 2.81
C ASN A 260 5.32 -1.86 2.34
N LEU A 261 4.75 -2.84 3.04
CA LEU A 261 3.38 -3.30 2.77
C LEU A 261 2.35 -2.19 3.01
N TYR A 262 2.54 -1.37 4.05
CA TYR A 262 1.69 -0.21 4.30
C TYR A 262 1.80 0.82 3.16
N VAL A 263 3.03 1.15 2.75
CA VAL A 263 3.25 2.08 1.62
C VAL A 263 2.55 1.56 0.37
N LYS A 264 2.79 0.30 -0.02
CA LYS A 264 2.15 -0.32 -1.18
C LYS A 264 0.62 -0.28 -1.10
N SER A 265 0.04 -0.70 0.03
CA SER A 265 -1.42 -0.72 0.19
C SER A 265 -2.03 0.70 0.14
N SER A 266 -1.34 1.69 0.69
CA SER A 266 -1.79 3.09 0.66
C SER A 266 -1.77 3.67 -0.74
N LEU A 267 -0.72 3.38 -1.53
CA LEU A 267 -0.65 3.78 -2.94
C LEU A 267 -1.78 3.15 -3.75
N GLN A 268 -2.09 1.88 -3.53
CA GLN A 268 -3.22 1.21 -4.19
C GLN A 268 -4.57 1.83 -3.80
N VAL A 269 -4.75 2.23 -2.54
CA VAL A 269 -5.96 2.97 -2.13
C VAL A 269 -6.07 4.30 -2.85
N ILE A 270 -4.98 5.07 -2.95
CA ILE A 270 -4.95 6.33 -3.70
C ILE A 270 -5.27 6.09 -5.18
N LEU A 271 -4.71 5.05 -5.80
CA LEU A 271 -4.94 4.70 -7.20
C LEU A 271 -6.40 4.35 -7.50
N ASN A 272 -7.05 3.62 -6.60
CA ASN A 272 -8.41 3.16 -6.81
C ASN A 272 -9.47 4.25 -6.62
N ASP A 273 -9.16 5.30 -5.86
CA ASP A 273 -10.10 6.38 -5.50
C ASP A 273 -9.86 7.67 -6.30
N PHE A 274 -9.32 7.55 -7.52
CA PHE A 274 -8.98 8.70 -8.38
C PHE A 274 -10.21 9.38 -9.03
N THR A 275 -11.42 8.95 -8.71
CA THR A 275 -12.66 9.49 -9.31
C THR A 275 -13.14 10.79 -8.68
N SER A 276 -12.59 11.18 -7.54
CA SER A 276 -12.91 12.41 -6.82
C SER A 276 -12.02 13.58 -7.26
N ASP A 277 -12.28 14.77 -6.75
CA ASP A 277 -11.57 16.01 -7.05
C ASP A 277 -10.03 15.83 -7.06
N ALA A 278 -9.43 16.09 -8.23
CA ALA A 278 -7.99 15.94 -8.46
C ALA A 278 -7.13 16.78 -7.52
N MET A 279 -7.62 17.95 -7.08
CA MET A 279 -6.90 18.83 -6.15
C MET A 279 -6.83 18.20 -4.75
N VAL A 280 -7.91 17.58 -4.29
CA VAL A 280 -7.96 16.86 -3.02
C VAL A 280 -7.01 15.67 -3.07
N LYS A 281 -7.05 14.90 -4.16
CA LYS A 281 -6.17 13.73 -4.34
C LYS A 281 -4.69 14.10 -4.41
N ARG A 282 -4.36 15.20 -5.07
CA ARG A 282 -2.99 15.72 -5.10
C ARG A 282 -2.49 16.04 -3.70
N LYS A 283 -3.34 16.68 -2.87
CA LYS A 283 -2.98 16.99 -1.49
C LYS A 283 -2.82 15.72 -0.65
N GLU A 284 -3.76 14.78 -0.75
CA GLU A 284 -3.68 13.48 -0.05
C GLU A 284 -2.39 12.73 -0.39
N PHE A 285 -2.04 12.67 -1.68
CA PHE A 285 -0.81 12.04 -2.14
C PHE A 285 0.42 12.78 -1.63
N GLN A 286 0.43 14.11 -1.64
CA GLN A 286 1.55 14.92 -1.17
C GLN A 286 1.78 14.77 0.33
N ASP A 287 0.70 14.76 1.13
CA ASP A 287 0.74 14.52 2.58
C ASP A 287 1.26 13.10 2.88
N PHE A 288 0.81 12.11 2.11
CA PHE A 288 1.29 10.74 2.21
C PHE A 288 2.78 10.65 1.84
N TYR A 289 3.17 11.21 0.71
CA TYR A 289 4.54 11.19 0.22
C TYR A 289 5.51 11.83 1.22
N ASN A 290 5.19 13.01 1.74
CA ASN A 290 6.02 13.72 2.71
C ASN A 290 6.19 12.95 4.03
N LYS A 291 5.21 12.14 4.42
CA LYS A 291 5.24 11.43 5.70
C LYS A 291 5.84 10.03 5.60
N TYR A 292 5.60 9.32 4.50
CA TYR A 292 5.87 7.88 4.40
C TYR A 292 6.86 7.50 3.28
N TYR A 293 7.31 8.44 2.46
CA TYR A 293 8.32 8.14 1.47
C TYR A 293 9.72 8.43 2.02
N PHE A 294 10.48 7.37 2.24
CA PHE A 294 11.88 7.44 2.66
C PHE A 294 12.78 6.94 1.54
N ARG A 295 13.78 7.74 1.19
CA ARG A 295 14.82 7.30 0.25
C ARG A 295 15.77 6.29 0.91
N LYS A 296 16.00 6.45 2.21
CA LYS A 296 16.80 5.58 3.08
C LYS A 296 16.19 5.60 4.46
N ILE A 297 16.26 4.49 5.17
CA ILE A 297 15.74 4.35 6.53
C ILE A 297 16.85 4.22 7.58
N SER A 298 18.08 3.91 7.16
CA SER A 298 19.17 3.54 8.06
C SER A 298 20.50 4.12 7.60
N TYR A 299 21.42 4.32 8.55
CA TYR A 299 22.84 4.61 8.27
C TYR A 299 23.58 3.34 7.82
N ASN A 300 23.06 2.16 8.20
CA ASN A 300 23.65 0.87 7.91
C ASN A 300 23.22 0.34 6.55
N PHE A 301 24.12 -0.40 5.91
CA PHE A 301 23.90 -0.97 4.58
C PHE A 301 22.71 -1.96 4.55
N LEU A 302 22.72 -2.93 5.45
CA LEU A 302 21.81 -4.07 5.39
C LEU A 302 20.32 -3.72 5.53
N PRO A 303 19.88 -2.89 6.51
CA PRO A 303 18.49 -2.44 6.57
C PRO A 303 18.04 -1.68 5.32
N ASN A 304 18.93 -0.88 4.71
CA ASN A 304 18.63 -0.17 3.46
C ASN A 304 18.51 -1.13 2.28
N GLU A 305 19.33 -2.17 2.22
CA GLU A 305 19.23 -3.19 1.17
C GLU A 305 17.91 -3.96 1.28
N PHE A 306 17.50 -4.38 2.47
CA PHE A 306 16.18 -4.97 2.69
C PHE A 306 15.06 -4.03 2.29
N PHE A 307 15.10 -2.78 2.76
CA PHE A 307 14.11 -1.77 2.45
C PHE A 307 13.94 -1.61 0.93
N LYS A 308 15.04 -1.42 0.22
CA LYS A 308 15.06 -1.24 -1.24
C LYS A 308 14.56 -2.49 -1.98
N ARG A 309 15.02 -3.68 -1.61
CA ARG A 309 14.63 -4.93 -2.28
C ARG A 309 13.17 -5.26 -2.05
N ILE A 310 12.65 -5.02 -0.84
CA ILE A 310 11.23 -5.18 -0.55
C ILE A 310 10.41 -4.17 -1.36
N ALA A 311 10.81 -2.89 -1.40
CA ALA A 311 10.13 -1.87 -2.18
C ALA A 311 10.08 -2.22 -3.67
N ASN A 312 11.18 -2.70 -4.24
CA ASN A 312 11.25 -3.13 -5.63
C ASN A 312 10.34 -4.34 -5.91
N SER A 313 10.36 -5.36 -5.05
CA SER A 313 9.51 -6.55 -5.24
C SER A 313 8.01 -6.26 -5.04
N LEU A 314 7.68 -5.19 -4.34
CA LEU A 314 6.31 -4.67 -4.21
C LEU A 314 5.95 -3.64 -5.29
N GLU A 315 6.87 -3.31 -6.21
CA GLU A 315 6.64 -2.36 -7.30
C GLU A 315 6.19 -0.97 -6.80
N ILE A 316 6.78 -0.50 -5.69
CA ILE A 316 6.37 0.76 -5.05
C ILE A 316 6.73 1.95 -5.94
N GLU A 317 7.91 1.95 -6.55
CA GLU A 317 8.37 3.03 -7.45
C GLU A 317 7.52 3.14 -8.71
N GLU A 318 7.05 2.02 -9.25
CA GLU A 318 6.16 1.96 -10.40
C GLU A 318 4.80 2.60 -10.06
N ASP A 319 4.22 2.26 -8.91
CA ASP A 319 2.97 2.85 -8.44
C ASP A 319 3.11 4.37 -8.21
N LEU A 320 4.21 4.81 -7.59
CA LEU A 320 4.49 6.23 -7.38
C LEU A 320 4.54 7.00 -8.71
N LYS A 321 5.33 6.52 -9.68
CA LYS A 321 5.43 7.12 -11.01
C LYS A 321 4.08 7.15 -11.73
N PHE A 322 3.31 6.09 -11.59
CA PHE A 322 1.98 6.04 -12.20
C PHE A 322 1.03 7.09 -11.59
N ILE A 323 1.06 7.27 -10.26
CA ILE A 323 0.26 8.31 -9.57
C ILE A 323 0.71 9.70 -10.00
N GLU A 324 2.02 9.96 -10.02
CA GLU A 324 2.59 11.24 -10.44
C GLU A 324 2.14 11.62 -11.87
N ASN A 325 2.31 10.71 -12.83
CA ASN A 325 1.88 10.91 -14.21
C ASN A 325 0.36 11.17 -14.32
N LYS A 326 -0.43 10.45 -13.54
CA LYS A 326 -1.89 10.62 -13.53
C LYS A 326 -2.30 11.98 -12.95
N LEU A 327 -1.64 12.42 -11.86
CA LEU A 327 -1.84 13.74 -11.27
C LEU A 327 -1.43 14.87 -12.21
N GLU A 328 -0.32 14.72 -12.94
CA GLU A 328 0.13 15.68 -13.94
C GLU A 328 -0.90 15.82 -15.08
N THR A 329 -1.35 14.69 -15.62
CA THR A 329 -2.39 14.67 -16.65
C THR A 329 -3.67 15.37 -16.19
N LEU A 330 -4.12 15.13 -14.97
CA LEU A 330 -5.28 15.80 -14.40
C LEU A 330 -5.06 17.30 -14.21
N ALA A 331 -3.86 17.70 -13.78
CA ALA A 331 -3.51 19.12 -13.64
C ALA A 331 -3.56 19.85 -14.99
N LEU A 332 -3.06 19.22 -16.05
CA LEU A 332 -3.14 19.76 -17.42
C LEU A 332 -4.60 19.94 -17.87
N GLN A 333 -5.46 18.94 -17.65
CA GLN A 333 -6.88 19.02 -18.00
C GLN A 333 -7.61 20.13 -17.24
N ILE A 334 -7.28 20.33 -15.95
CA ILE A 334 -7.86 21.42 -15.13
C ILE A 334 -7.40 22.78 -15.68
N ASN A 335 -6.12 22.92 -15.97
CA ASN A 335 -5.57 24.15 -16.54
C ASN A 335 -6.21 24.51 -17.90
N GLU A 336 -6.36 23.51 -18.78
CA GLU A 336 -7.06 23.71 -20.06
C GLU A 336 -8.52 24.15 -19.86
N LYS A 337 -9.22 23.54 -18.88
CA LYS A 337 -10.60 23.95 -18.56
C LYS A 337 -10.66 25.37 -18.01
N GLN A 338 -9.74 25.74 -17.12
CA GLN A 338 -9.65 27.10 -16.57
C GLN A 338 -9.30 28.12 -17.67
N GLN A 339 -8.37 27.79 -18.55
CA GLN A 339 -8.02 28.63 -19.69
C GLN A 339 -9.23 28.88 -20.60
N LYS A 340 -9.99 27.84 -20.94
CA LYS A 340 -11.22 27.97 -21.73
C LYS A 340 -12.26 28.86 -21.02
N GLN A 341 -12.39 28.74 -19.69
CA GLN A 341 -13.27 29.62 -18.90
C GLN A 341 -12.80 31.08 -18.92
N GLN A 342 -11.48 31.33 -18.82
CA GLN A 342 -10.91 32.68 -18.91
C GLN A 342 -11.11 33.28 -20.33
N GLU A 343 -10.87 32.50 -21.40
CA GLU A 343 -11.13 32.90 -22.78
C GLU A 343 -12.61 33.28 -22.97
N PHE A 344 -13.52 32.48 -22.37
CA PHE A 344 -14.96 32.80 -22.43
C PHE A 344 -15.31 34.09 -21.70
N LEU A 345 -14.75 34.32 -20.48
CA LEU A 345 -14.94 35.56 -19.73
C LEU A 345 -14.41 36.78 -20.49
N LEU A 346 -13.21 36.68 -21.06
CA LEU A 346 -12.64 37.74 -21.88
C LEU A 346 -13.52 38.04 -23.11
N LEU A 347 -14.09 37.02 -23.72
CA LEU A 347 -15.03 37.16 -24.79
C LEU A 347 -16.31 37.90 -24.35
N CYS A 348 -16.87 37.54 -23.19
CA CYS A 348 -18.01 38.23 -22.60
C CYS A 348 -17.71 39.74 -22.34
N ILE A 349 -16.54 40.03 -21.75
CA ILE A 349 -16.10 41.41 -21.49
C ILE A 349 -15.94 42.19 -22.82
N SER A 350 -15.35 41.57 -23.84
CA SER A 350 -15.19 42.18 -25.14
C SER A 350 -16.53 42.51 -25.80
N VAL A 351 -17.51 41.62 -25.65
CA VAL A 351 -18.90 41.86 -26.12
C VAL A 351 -19.55 43.01 -25.38
N ILE A 352 -19.40 43.07 -24.05
CA ILE A 352 -19.93 44.18 -23.23
C ILE A 352 -19.29 45.52 -23.68
N ALA A 353 -17.96 45.54 -23.85
CA ALA A 353 -17.25 46.74 -24.31
C ALA A 353 -17.72 47.19 -25.73
N LEU A 354 -18.01 46.24 -26.63
CA LEU A 354 -18.60 46.55 -27.94
C LEU A 354 -20.01 47.13 -27.84
N LEU A 355 -20.81 46.72 -26.87
CA LEU A 355 -22.15 47.25 -26.58
C LEU A 355 -22.11 48.68 -26.01
N GLU A 356 -21.06 49.02 -25.29
CA GLU A 356 -20.87 50.36 -24.69
C GLU A 356 -20.33 51.39 -25.72
N THR A 357 -19.65 50.92 -26.77
CA THR A 357 -19.03 51.81 -27.77
C THR A 357 -20.00 52.78 -28.43
N PRO A 358 -21.27 52.43 -28.78
CA PRO A 358 -22.22 53.38 -29.36
C PRO A 358 -22.61 54.52 -28.42
N LEU A 359 -22.61 54.28 -27.09
CA LEU A 359 -22.95 55.29 -26.08
C LEU A 359 -21.87 56.40 -26.02
N HIS A 360 -20.64 56.11 -26.37
CA HIS A 360 -19.55 57.09 -26.42
C HIS A 360 -19.41 57.79 -27.76
N ILE A 361 -20.01 57.27 -28.82
CA ILE A 361 -19.95 57.84 -30.18
C ILE A 361 -20.93 59.00 -30.34
N ASP A 362 -21.88 59.21 -29.44
CA ASP A 362 -22.84 60.34 -29.48
C ASP A 362 -22.09 61.69 -29.48
N GLY A 363 -20.92 61.80 -28.86
CA GLY A 363 -20.07 62.98 -28.98
C GLY A 363 -19.44 63.23 -30.36
N ILE A 364 -19.29 62.19 -31.17
CA ILE A 364 -18.79 62.29 -32.55
C ILE A 364 -19.88 62.61 -33.53
N ARG A 365 -21.11 62.32 -33.17
CA ARG A 365 -22.32 62.51 -33.98
C ARG A 365 -22.63 63.95 -34.28
N GLU A 366 -22.33 64.85 -33.34
CA GLU A 366 -22.46 66.32 -33.57
C GLU A 366 -21.48 66.84 -34.60
N ILE A 367 -20.38 66.15 -34.77
CA ILE A 367 -19.29 66.58 -35.68
C ILE A 367 -19.54 66.15 -37.14
N ILE A 368 -20.27 65.03 -37.40
CA ILE A 368 -20.38 64.40 -38.74
C ILE A 368 -21.74 64.66 -39.40
N GLY A 369 -22.75 65.24 -38.77
CA GLY A 369 -24.01 65.67 -39.35
C GLY A 369 -24.95 64.62 -39.92
N ILE A 370 -24.85 63.35 -39.54
CA ILE A 370 -25.65 62.24 -40.07
C ILE A 370 -26.98 62.07 -39.28
N ARG A 371 -28.07 62.49 -39.88
CA ARG A 371 -29.42 62.54 -39.26
C ARG A 371 -30.18 61.22 -39.17
N ASN A 372 -29.77 60.12 -39.82
CA ASN A 372 -30.53 58.86 -39.90
C ASN A 372 -29.96 57.70 -39.11
N MET A 373 -29.08 57.95 -38.17
CA MET A 373 -28.40 56.89 -37.37
C MET A 373 -29.22 56.32 -36.18
N VAL A 374 -30.38 56.88 -35.86
CA VAL A 374 -31.22 56.46 -34.73
C VAL A 374 -31.72 55.02 -34.91
N ILE A 375 -32.12 54.66 -36.15
CA ILE A 375 -32.61 53.31 -36.46
C ILE A 375 -31.43 52.29 -36.44
N TYR A 376 -30.26 52.70 -36.88
CA TYR A 376 -29.07 51.84 -36.93
C TYR A 376 -28.60 51.50 -35.49
N ASN A 377 -28.53 52.49 -34.60
CA ASN A 377 -28.09 52.28 -33.24
C ASN A 377 -29.13 51.56 -32.36
N SER A 378 -30.41 51.75 -32.61
CA SER A 378 -31.49 51.20 -31.75
C SER A 378 -31.89 49.77 -32.14
N LEU A 379 -31.69 49.34 -33.36
CA LEU A 379 -32.12 48.02 -33.84
C LEU A 379 -31.03 47.21 -34.52
N VAL A 380 -30.29 47.79 -35.47
CA VAL A 380 -29.34 47.03 -36.30
C VAL A 380 -28.09 46.62 -35.49
N TYR A 381 -27.57 47.53 -34.69
CA TYR A 381 -26.37 47.28 -33.89
C TYR A 381 -26.57 46.22 -32.81
N PRO A 382 -27.64 46.27 -31.96
CA PRO A 382 -27.94 45.21 -30.99
C PRO A 382 -28.14 43.84 -31.66
N ILE A 383 -28.80 43.80 -32.83
CA ILE A 383 -29.02 42.56 -33.57
C ILE A 383 -27.68 41.99 -34.08
N LEU A 384 -26.78 42.85 -34.61
CA LEU A 384 -25.45 42.45 -35.08
C LEU A 384 -24.58 41.89 -33.92
N VAL A 385 -24.60 42.56 -32.77
CA VAL A 385 -23.90 42.11 -31.59
C VAL A 385 -24.51 40.80 -31.06
N LEU A 386 -25.83 40.67 -31.07
CA LEU A 386 -26.50 39.43 -30.61
C LEU A 386 -26.17 38.26 -31.55
N THR A 387 -26.16 38.47 -32.86
CA THR A 387 -25.76 37.43 -33.81
C THR A 387 -24.30 37.06 -33.69
N LEU A 388 -23.41 38.01 -33.44
CA LEU A 388 -22.00 37.73 -33.16
C LEU A 388 -21.82 36.91 -31.89
N VAL A 389 -22.53 37.27 -30.82
CA VAL A 389 -22.54 36.50 -29.55
C VAL A 389 -23.03 35.08 -29.79
N ILE A 390 -24.12 34.89 -30.52
CA ILE A 390 -24.67 33.55 -30.83
C ILE A 390 -23.67 32.75 -31.67
N ILE A 391 -23.02 33.32 -32.66
CA ILE A 391 -22.00 32.67 -33.47
C ILE A 391 -20.79 32.26 -32.60
N LEU A 392 -20.36 33.14 -31.71
CA LEU A 392 -19.25 32.87 -30.80
C LEU A 392 -19.60 31.80 -29.76
N MET A 393 -20.81 31.83 -29.20
CA MET A 393 -21.31 30.78 -28.28
C MET A 393 -21.45 29.44 -29.00
N TYR A 394 -21.92 29.41 -30.24
CA TYR A 394 -22.02 28.21 -31.05
C TYR A 394 -20.64 27.60 -31.33
N ARG A 395 -19.66 28.46 -31.69
CA ARG A 395 -18.28 28.04 -31.93
C ARG A 395 -17.57 27.53 -30.68
N TYR A 396 -17.87 28.15 -29.54
CA TYR A 396 -17.36 27.71 -28.24
C TYR A 396 -17.94 26.36 -27.80
N ARG A 397 -19.22 26.10 -28.07
CA ARG A 397 -19.91 24.85 -27.72
C ARG A 397 -19.47 23.66 -28.61
N ARG A 398 -18.85 23.92 -29.75
CA ARG A 398 -18.42 22.92 -30.73
C ARG A 398 -16.94 22.51 -30.61
N LYS A 399 -16.14 23.24 -29.81
CA LYS A 399 -14.80 22.88 -29.39
C LYS A 399 -14.82 22.23 -28.00
#